data_ee94f2d56373e0895b1bb76854e0a3d8
#
_entry.id   ee94f2d56373e0895b1bb76854e0a3d8
#
_cell.length_a   1.000
_cell.length_b   1.000
_cell.length_c   1.000
_cell.angle_alpha   90.00
_cell.angle_beta   90.00
_cell.angle_gamma   90.00
#
_symmetry.space_group_name_H-M   'P 1'
#
loop_
_entity.id
_entity.type
_entity.pdbx_description
1 polymer ?
#
loop_
_entity_poly.entity_id
_entity_poly.type
_entity_poly.pdbx_seq_one_letter_code
_entity_poly.pdbx_strand_id
1 'polypeptide(L)'
;MAVTHRSISVAPESSFGSLASNGLPSTSALTFVSIPCERDPIIIYGEPVASERNDARDGAYGLPPEPDTVFSSGSRVRRRTGQVQIQLDLTTIGATPTDYDSNYLGYLLGAGFKTAKHGFTSDTPASVSSQNLFTPTTAESDYSIGALLGVEIAGRAEYSAVTNNNESNDVSVSPAFSALTDADTIRALQTWYPGSRTEAGTKVASVAFEVNGNNFKSICFGCVLESISISLDNGRIMADMTFQSACIQDDHGNAAGPVEPSYNGGSPPFFRGSYVVVSTTSPTSLTNASGTGDKLARTKLDCEDFTLTITNTLTPLGHSDSILAMSGMDIADVDVELTLTLSTVNTTLNSDYFNRTVRQVLVGSGPVGDGKGCAFMLPAAYLTNDPSAYDVSGNDIVRQTLTYKQSRFGGDVSESGAGNSPVRIGLGV
;
A
#
# COMPACT_ATOMS: atom_id res chain seq x y z
N MET A 1 13.75 5.60 35.02
CA MET A 1 12.56 5.55 34.18
C MET A 1 12.62 4.22 33.46
N ALA A 2 11.70 3.32 33.70
CA ALA A 2 11.61 2.11 32.89
C ALA A 2 11.12 2.53 31.50
N VAL A 3 11.90 2.28 30.47
CA VAL A 3 11.47 2.46 29.09
C VAL A 3 10.39 1.41 28.84
N THR A 4 9.14 1.85 28.75
CA THR A 4 8.02 0.95 28.43
C THR A 4 8.02 0.74 26.94
N HIS A 5 8.75 -0.26 26.47
CA HIS A 5 8.62 -0.73 25.08
C HIS A 5 7.21 -1.26 24.85
N ARG A 6 6.65 -0.95 23.70
CA ARG A 6 5.40 -1.50 23.22
C ARG A 6 5.68 -2.38 22.02
N SER A 7 5.00 -3.51 21.95
CA SER A 7 4.97 -4.34 20.75
C SER A 7 3.59 -4.30 20.13
N ILE A 8 3.52 -4.52 18.83
CA ILE A 8 2.28 -4.61 18.09
C ILE A 8 2.27 -5.86 17.24
N SER A 9 1.11 -6.47 17.16
CA SER A 9 0.86 -7.63 16.30
C SER A 9 -0.41 -7.39 15.49
N VAL A 10 -0.50 -7.99 14.32
CA VAL A 10 -1.64 -7.88 13.40
C VAL A 10 -2.21 -9.24 13.08
N ALA A 11 -3.52 -9.33 12.93
CA ALA A 11 -4.21 -10.50 12.44
C ALA A 11 -5.26 -10.11 11.39
N PRO A 12 -5.43 -10.88 10.30
CA PRO A 12 -6.51 -10.66 9.36
C PRO A 12 -7.84 -11.05 10.01
N GLU A 13 -8.87 -10.27 9.74
CA GLU A 13 -10.23 -10.54 10.19
C GLU A 13 -11.02 -11.27 9.10
N SER A 14 -11.63 -12.39 9.42
CA SER A 14 -12.52 -13.12 8.50
C SER A 14 -13.85 -12.40 8.29
N SER A 15 -14.25 -11.60 9.26
CA SER A 15 -15.40 -10.71 9.20
C SER A 15 -15.04 -9.40 9.89
N PHE A 16 -15.61 -8.30 9.44
CA PHE A 16 -15.33 -6.97 9.98
C PHE A 16 -15.55 -6.90 11.49
N GLY A 17 -14.52 -6.53 12.23
CA GLY A 17 -14.53 -6.43 13.69
C GLY A 17 -14.50 -7.77 14.43
N SER A 18 -14.20 -8.88 13.72
CA SER A 18 -14.06 -10.23 14.31
C SER A 18 -15.17 -10.61 15.28
N LEU A 19 -16.43 -10.39 14.90
CA LEU A 19 -17.58 -10.63 15.73
C LEU A 19 -17.78 -12.14 16.00
N ALA A 20 -17.82 -12.51 17.27
CA ALA A 20 -18.19 -13.85 17.69
C ALA A 20 -19.70 -14.11 17.52
N SER A 21 -20.16 -15.33 17.78
CA SER A 21 -21.58 -15.72 17.66
C SER A 21 -22.53 -14.92 18.55
N ASN A 22 -22.01 -14.33 19.63
CA ASN A 22 -22.76 -13.42 20.52
C ASN A 22 -22.78 -11.96 20.02
N GLY A 23 -22.20 -11.70 18.86
CA GLY A 23 -22.09 -10.35 18.27
C GLY A 23 -21.00 -9.47 18.84
N LEU A 24 -20.20 -9.92 19.79
CA LEU A 24 -19.10 -9.16 20.40
C LEU A 24 -17.79 -9.39 19.65
N PRO A 25 -16.90 -8.37 19.54
CA PRO A 25 -15.55 -8.55 19.05
C PRO A 25 -14.78 -9.59 19.89
N SER A 26 -14.06 -10.47 19.22
CA SER A 26 -13.34 -11.57 19.88
C SER A 26 -12.03 -11.88 19.18
N THR A 27 -11.01 -12.18 19.97
CA THR A 27 -9.70 -12.62 19.48
C THR A 27 -9.59 -14.14 19.28
N SER A 28 -10.62 -14.91 19.65
CA SER A 28 -10.54 -16.38 19.70
C SER A 28 -10.26 -17.05 18.35
N ALA A 29 -10.59 -16.41 17.25
CA ALA A 29 -10.34 -16.89 15.88
C ALA A 29 -9.17 -16.18 15.20
N LEU A 30 -8.44 -15.30 15.91
CA LEU A 30 -7.36 -14.49 15.33
C LEU A 30 -6.00 -15.12 15.64
N THR A 31 -5.15 -15.16 14.63
CA THR A 31 -3.75 -15.53 14.78
C THR A 31 -2.90 -14.29 14.53
N PHE A 32 -2.34 -13.75 15.60
CA PHE A 32 -1.54 -12.53 15.54
C PHE A 32 -0.11 -12.79 15.09
N VAL A 33 0.38 -11.97 14.16
CA VAL A 33 1.75 -11.94 13.69
C VAL A 33 2.40 -10.64 14.16
N SER A 34 3.56 -10.73 14.80
CA SER A 34 4.27 -9.55 15.32
C SER A 34 4.81 -8.68 14.20
N ILE A 35 4.75 -7.37 14.40
CA ILE A 35 5.23 -6.35 13.45
C ILE A 35 6.52 -5.76 13.99
N PRO A 36 7.62 -5.78 13.21
CA PRO A 36 8.85 -5.06 13.56
C PRO A 36 8.66 -3.56 13.30
N CYS A 37 8.32 -2.80 14.32
CA CYS A 37 8.18 -1.36 14.23
C CYS A 37 9.48 -0.65 14.61
N GLU A 38 9.84 0.40 13.87
CA GLU A 38 11.00 1.27 14.18
C GLU A 38 10.72 2.19 15.37
N ARG A 39 9.45 2.51 15.60
CA ARG A 39 8.98 3.32 16.74
C ARG A 39 7.87 2.60 17.48
N ASP A 40 7.71 2.95 18.75
CA ASP A 40 6.58 2.47 19.53
C ASP A 40 5.25 2.79 18.82
N PRO A 41 4.36 1.80 18.66
CA PRO A 41 3.07 2.03 18.03
C PRO A 41 2.23 3.02 18.86
N ILE A 42 1.48 3.86 18.16
CA ILE A 42 0.63 4.88 18.79
C ILE A 42 -0.83 4.48 18.59
N ILE A 43 -1.59 4.44 19.68
CA ILE A 43 -3.05 4.33 19.65
C ILE A 43 -3.61 5.72 20.00
N ILE A 44 -4.38 6.28 19.08
CA ILE A 44 -5.13 7.51 19.30
C ILE A 44 -6.57 7.10 19.57
N TYR A 45 -7.01 7.31 20.80
CA TYR A 45 -8.37 7.01 21.20
C TYR A 45 -9.32 8.11 20.74
N GLY A 46 -10.33 7.73 19.99
CA GLY A 46 -11.43 8.60 19.64
C GLY A 46 -12.42 8.78 20.79
N GLU A 47 -13.35 9.68 20.60
CA GLU A 47 -14.47 9.88 21.54
C GLU A 47 -15.33 8.61 21.59
N PRO A 48 -15.84 8.24 22.78
CA PRO A 48 -16.79 7.15 22.89
C PRO A 48 -18.07 7.50 22.10
N VAL A 49 -18.41 6.67 21.12
CA VAL A 49 -19.66 6.84 20.40
C VAL A 49 -20.78 6.28 21.27
N ALA A 50 -21.59 7.17 21.86
CA ALA A 50 -22.79 6.77 22.54
C ALA A 50 -23.77 6.19 21.52
N SER A 51 -24.42 5.07 21.86
CA SER A 51 -25.56 4.60 21.06
C SER A 51 -26.65 5.70 21.10
N GLU A 52 -27.09 6.13 19.95
CA GLU A 52 -28.22 7.08 19.83
C GLU A 52 -29.56 6.51 20.26
N ARG A 53 -29.64 5.25 20.60
CA ARG A 53 -30.78 4.70 21.31
C ARG A 53 -30.81 5.30 22.70
N ASN A 54 -31.33 6.43 22.67
CA ASN A 54 -31.46 7.29 23.78
C ASN A 54 -32.23 6.64 24.92
N ASP A 55 -31.71 6.45 25.82
CA ASP A 55 -31.68 6.57 27.18
C ASP A 55 -32.67 7.45 27.91
N ALA A 56 -33.56 8.05 27.21
CA ALA A 56 -34.82 8.50 27.78
C ALA A 56 -35.50 7.37 28.61
N ARG A 57 -35.20 6.13 28.32
CA ARG A 57 -35.63 5.02 29.15
C ARG A 57 -34.90 4.91 30.47
N ASP A 58 -33.60 5.05 30.51
CA ASP A 58 -32.83 4.93 31.74
C ASP A 58 -33.11 6.10 32.69
N GLY A 59 -33.23 7.33 32.14
CA GLY A 59 -33.64 8.47 32.92
C GLY A 59 -35.09 8.46 33.36
N ALA A 60 -36.00 7.92 32.54
CA ALA A 60 -37.43 7.86 32.86
C ALA A 60 -37.80 6.81 33.90
N TYR A 61 -37.00 5.75 34.01
CA TYR A 61 -37.27 4.65 34.95
C TYR A 61 -36.39 4.66 36.20
N GLY A 62 -35.53 5.67 36.36
CA GLY A 62 -34.69 5.82 37.55
C GLY A 62 -33.68 4.68 37.74
N LEU A 63 -33.36 3.96 36.69
CA LEU A 63 -32.32 2.93 36.75
C LEU A 63 -30.96 3.62 36.89
N PRO A 64 -30.11 3.17 37.82
CA PRO A 64 -28.77 3.72 37.94
C PRO A 64 -28.04 3.46 36.61
N PRO A 65 -27.21 4.42 36.15
CA PRO A 65 -26.33 4.16 35.00
C PRO A 65 -25.45 2.98 35.35
N GLU A 66 -25.56 1.91 34.57
CA GLU A 66 -24.67 0.76 34.73
C GLU A 66 -23.22 1.22 34.56
N PRO A 67 -22.30 0.66 35.36
CA PRO A 67 -20.88 0.95 35.18
C PRO A 67 -20.45 0.63 33.75
N ASP A 68 -19.58 1.48 33.23
CA ASP A 68 -19.04 1.49 31.86
C ASP A 68 -18.36 0.17 31.47
N THR A 69 -19.11 -0.89 31.33
CA THR A 69 -18.66 -2.09 30.65
C THR A 69 -19.14 -1.99 29.20
N VAL A 70 -18.20 -1.84 28.28
CA VAL A 70 -18.46 -1.60 26.86
C VAL A 70 -19.42 -2.61 26.24
N PHE A 71 -19.72 -3.71 26.92
CA PHE A 71 -20.47 -4.84 26.39
C PHE A 71 -21.36 -5.55 27.42
N SER A 72 -21.89 -4.90 28.43
CA SER A 72 -22.85 -5.54 29.30
C SER A 72 -24.20 -5.74 28.59
N SER A 73 -24.77 -6.95 28.68
CA SER A 73 -26.05 -7.28 28.08
C SER A 73 -27.16 -6.43 28.68
N GLY A 74 -27.73 -5.53 27.90
CA GLY A 74 -28.85 -4.68 28.27
C GLY A 74 -28.49 -3.21 28.52
N SER A 75 -27.23 -2.85 28.54
CA SER A 75 -26.76 -1.47 28.66
C SER A 75 -26.24 -0.93 27.34
N ARG A 76 -26.05 0.37 27.29
CA ARG A 76 -25.54 1.11 26.16
C ARG A 76 -24.21 0.56 25.66
N VAL A 77 -24.19 0.08 24.44
CA VAL A 77 -22.93 -0.25 23.79
C VAL A 77 -22.24 1.04 23.42
N ARG A 78 -21.28 1.44 24.20
CA ARG A 78 -20.34 2.48 23.81
C ARG A 78 -19.17 1.83 23.10
N ARG A 79 -19.05 2.05 21.81
CA ARG A 79 -17.79 1.75 21.09
C ARG A 79 -16.86 2.94 21.22
N ARG A 80 -15.60 2.68 21.39
CA ARG A 80 -14.54 3.66 21.24
C ARG A 80 -13.88 3.40 19.90
N THR A 81 -13.99 4.35 18.99
CA THR A 81 -13.23 4.36 17.75
C THR A 81 -11.84 4.94 18.00
N GLY A 82 -10.96 4.89 17.01
CA GLY A 82 -9.67 5.55 17.11
C GLY A 82 -8.78 5.20 15.93
N GLN A 83 -7.50 5.50 16.09
CA GLN A 83 -6.50 5.24 15.08
C GLN A 83 -5.33 4.45 15.66
N VAL A 84 -4.71 3.62 14.82
CA VAL A 84 -3.45 2.95 15.10
C VAL A 84 -2.42 3.48 14.12
N GLN A 85 -1.30 3.99 14.64
CA GLN A 85 -0.20 4.50 13.83
C GLN A 85 1.03 3.63 14.05
N ILE A 86 1.66 3.21 12.96
CA ILE A 86 2.86 2.38 12.96
C ILE A 86 3.87 2.91 11.95
N GLN A 87 5.15 2.78 12.28
CA GLN A 87 6.25 3.05 11.38
C GLN A 87 7.12 1.81 11.27
N LEU A 88 7.41 1.40 10.05
CA LEU A 88 8.19 0.19 9.78
C LEU A 88 9.04 0.33 8.51
N ASP A 89 10.09 -0.47 8.42
CA ASP A 89 10.81 -0.66 7.17
C ASP A 89 9.94 -1.44 6.17
N LEU A 90 9.87 -1.00 4.92
CA LEU A 90 9.32 -1.81 3.83
C LEU A 90 10.32 -2.89 3.43
N THR A 91 10.52 -3.85 4.31
CA THR A 91 11.34 -5.02 4.01
C THR A 91 10.54 -6.03 3.21
N THR A 92 11.15 -6.54 2.18
CA THR A 92 10.58 -7.71 1.48
C THR A 92 10.76 -8.96 2.35
N ILE A 93 9.72 -9.77 2.44
CA ILE A 93 9.63 -10.81 3.47
C ILE A 93 9.79 -12.20 2.89
N GLY A 94 9.74 -12.37 1.59
CA GLY A 94 9.70 -13.70 1.03
C GLY A 94 10.35 -13.84 -0.33
N ALA A 95 10.57 -15.09 -0.70
CA ALA A 95 11.08 -15.47 -1.99
C ALA A 95 9.96 -15.83 -3.00
N THR A 96 8.69 -15.85 -2.57
CA THR A 96 7.55 -16.16 -3.43
C THR A 96 6.39 -15.19 -3.22
N PRO A 97 5.57 -14.90 -4.26
CA PRO A 97 4.40 -14.02 -4.13
C PRO A 97 3.41 -14.46 -3.04
N THR A 98 3.36 -15.75 -2.74
CA THR A 98 2.47 -16.33 -1.72
C THR A 98 2.92 -16.07 -0.29
N ASP A 99 4.19 -15.68 -0.07
CA ASP A 99 4.73 -15.43 1.27
C ASP A 99 4.05 -14.23 1.93
N TYR A 100 3.55 -13.28 1.14
CA TYR A 100 2.80 -12.14 1.65
C TYR A 100 1.38 -12.47 2.14
N ASP A 101 0.83 -13.63 1.81
CA ASP A 101 -0.53 -14.00 2.21
C ASP A 101 -0.64 -14.33 3.71
N SER A 102 0.49 -14.61 4.35
CA SER A 102 0.54 -15.05 5.76
C SER A 102 1.46 -14.20 6.64
N ASN A 103 1.92 -13.06 6.14
CA ASN A 103 2.81 -12.20 6.90
C ASN A 103 2.20 -10.82 7.22
N TYR A 104 2.86 -10.08 8.12
CA TYR A 104 2.35 -8.80 8.59
C TYR A 104 2.20 -7.75 7.45
N LEU A 105 3.14 -7.66 6.48
CA LEU A 105 3.05 -6.67 5.39
C LEU A 105 1.86 -6.94 4.49
N GLY A 106 1.63 -8.20 4.16
CA GLY A 106 0.47 -8.58 3.37
C GLY A 106 -0.85 -8.24 4.06
N TYR A 107 -0.94 -8.44 5.38
CA TYR A 107 -2.11 -8.06 6.15
C TYR A 107 -2.29 -6.55 6.23
N LEU A 108 -1.21 -5.80 6.50
CA LEU A 108 -1.26 -4.35 6.61
C LEU A 108 -1.69 -3.68 5.29
N LEU A 109 -1.05 -4.07 4.18
CA LEU A 109 -1.40 -3.54 2.87
C LEU A 109 -2.77 -4.04 2.41
N GLY A 110 -3.10 -5.31 2.69
CA GLY A 110 -4.41 -5.89 2.38
C GLY A 110 -5.58 -5.21 3.10
N ALA A 111 -5.34 -4.53 4.22
CA ALA A 111 -6.36 -3.77 4.94
C ALA A 111 -6.79 -2.47 4.25
N GLY A 112 -6.22 -2.12 3.11
CA GLY A 112 -6.58 -0.91 2.36
C GLY A 112 -6.44 -1.07 0.86
N PHE A 113 -5.77 -2.13 0.42
CA PHE A 113 -5.47 -2.37 -0.98
C PHE A 113 -5.88 -3.78 -1.39
N LYS A 114 -6.11 -3.93 -2.69
CA LYS A 114 -6.24 -5.23 -3.35
C LYS A 114 -4.89 -5.68 -3.86
N THR A 115 -4.78 -6.96 -4.18
CA THR A 115 -3.56 -7.55 -4.70
C THR A 115 -3.73 -8.06 -6.11
N ALA A 116 -2.70 -7.84 -6.95
CA ALA A 116 -2.51 -8.54 -8.21
C ALA A 116 -1.25 -9.40 -8.11
N LYS A 117 -1.38 -10.67 -8.45
CA LYS A 117 -0.31 -11.66 -8.37
C LYS A 117 -0.09 -12.26 -9.73
N HIS A 118 1.19 -12.44 -10.09
CA HIS A 118 1.57 -13.25 -11.22
C HIS A 118 1.46 -14.74 -10.88
N GLY A 119 1.21 -15.57 -11.87
CA GLY A 119 1.19 -17.04 -11.73
C GLY A 119 2.58 -17.67 -11.62
N PHE A 120 3.64 -16.87 -11.64
CA PHE A 120 5.03 -17.30 -11.58
C PHE A 120 5.83 -16.47 -10.57
N THR A 121 7.00 -16.97 -10.17
CA THR A 121 7.99 -16.23 -9.36
C THR A 121 9.05 -15.59 -10.26
N SER A 122 9.53 -16.35 -11.24
CA SER A 122 10.48 -15.89 -12.25
C SER A 122 10.21 -16.56 -13.58
N ASP A 123 10.48 -15.84 -14.66
CA ASP A 123 10.40 -16.34 -16.03
C ASP A 123 11.58 -15.82 -16.85
N THR A 124 11.96 -16.57 -17.88
CA THR A 124 12.98 -16.17 -18.85
C THR A 124 12.29 -16.09 -20.21
N PRO A 125 12.28 -14.95 -20.89
CA PRO A 125 11.58 -14.84 -22.17
C PRO A 125 12.05 -15.90 -23.19
N ALA A 126 11.12 -16.52 -23.88
CA ALA A 126 11.43 -17.40 -25.01
C ALA A 126 11.97 -16.61 -26.20
N SER A 127 11.51 -15.36 -26.36
CA SER A 127 12.02 -14.40 -27.32
C SER A 127 11.65 -12.96 -26.90
N VAL A 128 12.43 -11.99 -27.35
CA VAL A 128 12.19 -10.56 -27.11
C VAL A 128 12.03 -9.87 -28.46
N SER A 129 10.79 -9.50 -28.78
CA SER A 129 10.45 -8.79 -30.03
C SER A 129 10.84 -7.32 -29.97
N SER A 130 10.71 -6.71 -28.78
CA SER A 130 11.14 -5.33 -28.49
C SER A 130 11.29 -5.12 -26.98
N GLN A 131 11.82 -3.98 -26.58
CA GLN A 131 12.06 -3.69 -25.16
C GLN A 131 10.79 -3.61 -24.28
N ASN A 132 9.63 -3.63 -24.88
CA ASN A 132 8.34 -3.63 -24.21
C ASN A 132 7.43 -4.79 -24.63
N LEU A 133 7.91 -5.72 -25.47
CA LEU A 133 7.14 -6.86 -25.96
C LEU A 133 8.02 -8.11 -26.02
N PHE A 134 7.61 -9.14 -25.32
CA PHE A 134 8.33 -10.41 -25.26
C PHE A 134 7.36 -11.59 -25.19
N THR A 135 7.82 -12.76 -25.68
CA THR A 135 7.12 -14.03 -25.52
C THR A 135 7.63 -14.72 -24.26
N PRO A 136 6.79 -14.97 -23.25
CA PRO A 136 7.21 -15.68 -22.04
C PRO A 136 7.44 -17.18 -22.30
N THR A 137 8.17 -17.86 -21.40
CA THR A 137 8.22 -19.34 -21.38
C THR A 137 7.06 -19.93 -20.57
N THR A 138 6.53 -19.19 -19.62
CA THR A 138 5.28 -19.51 -18.92
C THR A 138 4.07 -19.10 -19.78
N ALA A 139 2.85 -19.42 -19.33
CA ALA A 139 1.67 -18.97 -20.05
C ALA A 139 1.52 -17.43 -19.94
N GLU A 140 1.11 -16.77 -21.02
CA GLU A 140 0.84 -15.33 -21.01
C GLU A 140 -0.20 -14.93 -19.95
N SER A 141 -1.18 -15.83 -19.71
CA SER A 141 -2.22 -15.65 -18.68
C SER A 141 -1.68 -15.58 -17.23
N ASP A 142 -0.45 -16.04 -17.02
CA ASP A 142 0.21 -15.95 -15.71
C ASP A 142 0.71 -14.53 -15.41
N TYR A 143 0.75 -13.66 -16.42
CA TYR A 143 1.10 -12.25 -16.29
C TYR A 143 -0.13 -11.41 -16.01
N SER A 144 -0.33 -11.03 -14.78
CA SER A 144 -1.49 -10.20 -14.39
C SER A 144 -1.36 -8.78 -14.88
N ILE A 145 -2.37 -8.28 -15.61
CA ILE A 145 -2.40 -6.90 -16.14
C ILE A 145 -2.33 -5.91 -14.96
N GLY A 146 -1.48 -4.91 -15.10
CA GLY A 146 -1.24 -3.88 -14.09
C GLY A 146 -0.26 -4.29 -13.00
N ALA A 147 0.07 -5.56 -12.84
CA ALA A 147 1.05 -5.98 -11.85
C ALA A 147 2.48 -5.62 -12.30
N LEU A 148 3.33 -5.37 -11.31
CA LEU A 148 4.70 -4.92 -11.53
C LEU A 148 5.65 -6.11 -11.71
N LEU A 149 6.66 -5.88 -12.53
CA LEU A 149 7.75 -6.81 -12.84
C LEU A 149 9.09 -6.12 -12.58
N GLY A 150 10.10 -6.92 -12.25
CA GLY A 150 11.47 -6.47 -12.14
C GLY A 150 12.41 -7.33 -12.99
N VAL A 151 13.44 -6.71 -13.54
CA VAL A 151 14.52 -7.39 -14.31
C VAL A 151 15.84 -6.75 -13.91
N GLU A 152 16.89 -7.56 -13.80
CA GLU A 152 18.24 -7.03 -13.64
C GLU A 152 18.91 -6.95 -15.01
N ILE A 153 19.16 -5.73 -15.49
CA ILE A 153 19.80 -5.46 -16.79
C ILE A 153 21.14 -4.79 -16.54
N ALA A 154 22.22 -5.42 -16.99
CA ALA A 154 23.59 -4.92 -16.83
C ALA A 154 23.94 -4.53 -15.39
N GLY A 155 23.49 -5.32 -14.42
CA GLY A 155 23.73 -5.08 -12.98
C GLY A 155 22.89 -3.95 -12.37
N ARG A 156 21.79 -3.57 -13.03
CA ARG A 156 20.84 -2.57 -12.55
C ARG A 156 19.44 -3.13 -12.53
N ALA A 157 18.73 -2.91 -11.43
CA ALA A 157 17.31 -3.25 -11.35
C ALA A 157 16.49 -2.28 -12.20
N GLU A 158 15.66 -2.81 -13.08
CA GLU A 158 14.66 -2.07 -13.84
C GLU A 158 13.29 -2.66 -13.57
N TYR A 159 12.28 -1.80 -13.55
CA TYR A 159 10.91 -2.18 -13.22
C TYR A 159 9.94 -1.72 -14.31
N SER A 160 8.86 -2.47 -14.46
CA SER A 160 7.81 -2.17 -15.42
C SER A 160 6.49 -2.78 -14.96
N ALA A 161 5.37 -2.37 -15.55
CA ALA A 161 4.06 -2.96 -15.32
C ALA A 161 3.57 -3.70 -16.56
N VAL A 162 2.88 -4.81 -16.36
CA VAL A 162 2.20 -5.51 -17.46
C VAL A 162 1.05 -4.66 -17.96
N THR A 163 1.02 -4.39 -19.25
CA THR A 163 -0.05 -3.63 -19.89
C THR A 163 -0.99 -4.50 -20.71
N ASN A 164 -0.49 -5.59 -21.26
CA ASN A 164 -1.29 -6.58 -21.99
C ASN A 164 -0.69 -7.98 -21.88
N ASN A 165 -1.55 -8.99 -21.78
CA ASN A 165 -1.19 -10.41 -21.71
C ASN A 165 -2.06 -11.28 -22.63
N ASN A 166 -2.60 -10.71 -23.71
CA ASN A 166 -3.55 -11.40 -24.61
C ASN A 166 -3.22 -11.16 -26.08
N GLU A 167 -1.93 -11.15 -26.43
CA GLU A 167 -1.45 -10.90 -27.80
C GLU A 167 -0.68 -12.08 -28.37
N SER A 168 -1.40 -13.13 -28.77
CA SER A 168 -0.78 -14.23 -29.53
C SER A 168 0.46 -14.85 -28.86
N ASN A 169 0.41 -15.08 -27.57
CA ASN A 169 1.46 -15.53 -26.66
C ASN A 169 2.49 -14.47 -26.25
N ASP A 170 2.24 -13.20 -26.48
CA ASP A 170 3.15 -12.13 -26.10
C ASP A 170 2.63 -11.30 -24.91
N VAL A 171 3.57 -10.79 -24.12
CA VAL A 171 3.29 -9.90 -22.98
C VAL A 171 3.87 -8.52 -23.27
N SER A 172 3.05 -7.50 -23.12
CA SER A 172 3.46 -6.10 -23.23
C SER A 172 3.65 -5.45 -21.86
N VAL A 173 4.66 -4.59 -21.74
CA VAL A 173 5.00 -3.87 -20.51
C VAL A 173 5.23 -2.40 -20.76
N SER A 174 5.02 -1.58 -19.71
CA SER A 174 5.28 -0.13 -19.71
C SER A 174 5.75 0.34 -18.32
N PRO A 175 6.82 1.19 -18.24
CA PRO A 175 7.67 1.66 -19.34
C PRO A 175 8.51 0.52 -19.93
N ALA A 176 9.00 0.71 -21.16
CA ALA A 176 9.87 -0.27 -21.79
C ALA A 176 11.17 -0.46 -20.99
N PHE A 177 11.73 -1.65 -20.95
CA PHE A 177 13.06 -1.92 -20.39
C PHE A 177 14.17 -1.29 -21.24
N SER A 178 15.39 -1.13 -20.71
CA SER A 178 16.49 -0.49 -21.46
C SER A 178 17.09 -1.40 -22.51
N ALA A 179 17.26 -2.67 -22.19
CA ALA A 179 17.98 -3.63 -23.01
C ALA A 179 17.59 -5.08 -22.64
N LEU A 180 16.28 -5.39 -22.60
CA LEU A 180 15.81 -6.74 -22.32
C LEU A 180 16.26 -7.71 -23.41
N THR A 181 16.74 -8.88 -23.00
CA THR A 181 17.15 -10.00 -23.87
C THR A 181 16.46 -11.29 -23.44
N ASP A 182 16.53 -12.32 -24.28
CA ASP A 182 16.04 -13.67 -23.98
C ASP A 182 16.88 -14.43 -22.93
N ALA A 183 18.00 -13.87 -22.50
CA ALA A 183 18.82 -14.39 -21.41
C ALA A 183 18.49 -13.78 -20.04
N ASP A 184 17.70 -12.71 -19.99
CA ASP A 184 17.37 -12.02 -18.75
C ASP A 184 16.24 -12.71 -18.00
N THR A 185 16.32 -12.69 -16.68
CA THR A 185 15.28 -13.26 -15.81
C THR A 185 14.32 -12.18 -15.36
N ILE A 186 13.07 -12.30 -15.75
CA ILE A 186 11.96 -11.48 -15.29
C ILE A 186 11.48 -12.02 -13.94
N ARG A 187 11.33 -11.14 -12.96
CA ARG A 187 10.84 -11.46 -11.61
C ARG A 187 9.47 -10.84 -11.38
N ALA A 188 8.59 -11.62 -10.78
CA ALA A 188 7.29 -11.16 -10.38
C ALA A 188 7.38 -10.31 -9.10
N LEU A 189 6.68 -9.16 -9.04
CA LEU A 189 6.44 -8.44 -7.81
C LEU A 189 4.99 -8.66 -7.39
N GLN A 190 4.76 -8.94 -6.11
CA GLN A 190 3.39 -8.85 -5.62
C GLN A 190 3.00 -7.39 -5.60
N THR A 191 1.89 -7.08 -6.26
CA THR A 191 1.44 -5.71 -6.48
C THR A 191 0.18 -5.43 -5.69
N TRP A 192 0.20 -4.36 -4.87
CA TRP A 192 -0.97 -3.82 -4.18
C TRP A 192 -1.43 -2.57 -4.91
N TYR A 193 -2.75 -2.40 -4.95
CA TYR A 193 -3.39 -1.25 -5.59
C TYR A 193 -4.70 -0.91 -4.87
N PRO A 194 -5.07 0.37 -4.79
CA PRO A 194 -6.40 0.74 -4.32
C PRO A 194 -7.45 0.13 -5.23
N GLY A 195 -8.55 -0.35 -4.66
CA GLY A 195 -9.65 -0.89 -5.44
C GLY A 195 -10.11 0.09 -6.51
N SER A 196 -10.38 -0.42 -7.71
CA SER A 196 -10.90 0.41 -8.80
C SER A 196 -12.35 0.79 -8.55
N ARG A 197 -12.77 1.99 -8.97
CA ARG A 197 -14.18 2.43 -8.91
C ARG A 197 -15.14 1.52 -9.68
N THR A 198 -14.63 0.72 -10.62
CA THR A 198 -15.41 -0.23 -11.40
C THR A 198 -15.61 -1.57 -10.70
N GLU A 199 -14.87 -1.82 -9.64
CA GLU A 199 -15.01 -3.02 -8.81
C GLU A 199 -16.06 -2.79 -7.71
N ALA A 200 -17.30 -2.57 -8.13
CA ALA A 200 -18.39 -2.31 -7.21
C ALA A 200 -18.60 -3.42 -6.18
N GLY A 201 -18.72 -3.03 -4.90
CA GLY A 201 -19.28 -3.88 -3.86
C GLY A 201 -18.30 -4.74 -3.08
N THR A 202 -17.01 -4.67 -3.27
CA THR A 202 -16.05 -5.36 -2.42
C THR A 202 -15.68 -4.49 -1.22
N LYS A 203 -16.17 -4.87 -0.04
CA LYS A 203 -15.71 -4.32 1.22
C LYS A 203 -14.19 -4.48 1.29
N VAL A 204 -13.51 -3.46 1.78
CA VAL A 204 -12.08 -3.56 2.07
C VAL A 204 -11.89 -4.57 3.19
N ALA A 205 -10.87 -5.42 3.10
CA ALA A 205 -10.49 -6.31 4.18
C ALA A 205 -10.11 -5.47 5.41
N SER A 206 -10.40 -5.98 6.59
CA SER A 206 -10.00 -5.37 7.85
C SER A 206 -9.03 -6.26 8.60
N VAL A 207 -8.28 -5.64 9.50
CA VAL A 207 -7.35 -6.34 10.40
C VAL A 207 -7.62 -5.96 11.84
N ALA A 208 -7.22 -6.83 12.76
CA ALA A 208 -7.15 -6.51 14.18
C ALA A 208 -5.70 -6.28 14.58
N PHE A 209 -5.47 -5.30 15.47
CA PHE A 209 -4.18 -5.08 16.10
C PHE A 209 -4.24 -5.44 17.58
N GLU A 210 -3.18 -6.04 18.07
CA GLU A 210 -2.93 -6.23 19.49
C GLU A 210 -1.67 -5.44 19.86
N VAL A 211 -1.81 -4.48 20.76
CA VAL A 211 -0.69 -3.66 21.26
C VAL A 211 -0.44 -4.04 22.71
N ASN A 212 0.76 -4.54 22.98
CA ASN A 212 1.19 -5.01 24.28
C ASN A 212 2.32 -4.15 24.84
N GLY A 213 2.30 -3.91 26.13
CA GLY A 213 3.35 -3.28 26.90
C GLY A 213 3.31 -3.75 28.35
N ASN A 214 4.20 -3.27 29.19
CA ASN A 214 4.17 -3.58 30.63
C ASN A 214 2.88 -3.08 31.25
N ASN A 215 2.02 -4.01 31.71
CA ASN A 215 0.69 -3.71 32.27
C ASN A 215 -0.25 -2.95 31.34
N PHE A 216 -0.03 -3.06 30.04
CA PHE A 216 -0.84 -2.42 29.03
C PHE A 216 -1.16 -3.44 27.95
N LYS A 217 -2.43 -3.57 27.61
CA LYS A 217 -2.89 -4.33 26.45
C LYS A 217 -4.11 -3.64 25.88
N SER A 218 -4.09 -3.36 24.60
CA SER A 218 -5.25 -2.86 23.86
C SER A 218 -5.39 -3.64 22.56
N ILE A 219 -6.62 -3.92 22.20
CA ILE A 219 -6.99 -4.64 20.98
C ILE A 219 -7.85 -3.72 20.14
N CYS A 220 -7.45 -3.50 18.91
CA CYS A 220 -8.15 -2.66 17.94
C CYS A 220 -8.76 -3.55 16.87
N PHE A 221 -10.07 -3.51 16.70
CA PHE A 221 -10.82 -4.31 15.75
C PHE A 221 -11.36 -3.47 14.59
N GLY A 222 -11.57 -4.11 13.45
CA GLY A 222 -12.11 -3.48 12.26
C GLY A 222 -11.20 -2.36 11.74
N CYS A 223 -9.90 -2.59 11.77
CA CYS A 223 -8.92 -1.61 11.34
C CYS A 223 -8.77 -1.65 9.81
N VAL A 224 -8.89 -0.47 9.19
CA VAL A 224 -8.70 -0.27 7.74
C VAL A 224 -7.66 0.82 7.53
N LEU A 225 -6.82 0.65 6.53
CA LEU A 225 -5.74 1.58 6.20
C LEU A 225 -6.31 2.90 5.70
N GLU A 226 -6.10 3.97 6.46
CA GLU A 226 -6.49 5.34 6.13
C GLU A 226 -5.44 6.05 5.30
N SER A 227 -4.16 5.92 5.70
CA SER A 227 -3.06 6.52 4.96
C SER A 227 -1.77 5.73 5.07
N ILE A 228 -0.96 5.83 4.03
CA ILE A 228 0.41 5.35 4.00
C ILE A 228 1.31 6.42 3.39
N SER A 229 2.40 6.73 4.07
CA SER A 229 3.47 7.58 3.56
C SER A 229 4.74 6.75 3.47
N ILE A 230 5.29 6.63 2.26
CA ILE A 230 6.51 5.89 1.98
C ILE A 230 7.59 6.90 1.65
N SER A 231 8.66 6.91 2.43
CA SER A 231 9.76 7.87 2.31
C SER A 231 11.11 7.23 2.56
N LEU A 232 12.16 7.98 2.30
CA LEU A 232 13.53 7.55 2.63
C LEU A 232 13.93 8.05 4.01
N ASP A 233 14.45 7.16 4.83
CA ASP A 233 15.17 7.49 6.07
C ASP A 233 16.56 6.85 6.04
N ASN A 234 17.60 7.67 5.97
CA ASN A 234 18.99 7.22 5.87
C ASN A 234 19.26 6.20 4.74
N GLY A 235 18.54 6.35 3.62
CA GLY A 235 18.59 5.46 2.46
C GLY A 235 17.79 4.16 2.59
N ARG A 236 17.07 3.95 3.71
CA ARG A 236 16.09 2.87 3.88
C ARG A 236 14.71 3.34 3.46
N ILE A 237 13.92 2.46 2.92
CA ILE A 237 12.54 2.77 2.53
C ILE A 237 11.64 2.46 3.72
N MET A 238 11.08 3.52 4.29
CA MET A 238 10.20 3.49 5.46
C MET A 238 8.75 3.69 5.06
N ALA A 239 7.85 3.08 5.80
CA ALA A 239 6.41 3.33 5.68
C ALA A 239 5.83 3.77 7.03
N ASP A 240 5.19 4.93 7.03
CA ASP A 240 4.32 5.41 8.09
C ASP A 240 2.87 5.09 7.71
N MET A 241 2.20 4.26 8.50
CA MET A 241 0.85 3.81 8.22
C MET A 241 -0.11 4.22 9.33
N THR A 242 -1.27 4.74 8.94
CA THR A 242 -2.37 5.07 9.86
C THR A 242 -3.59 4.24 9.51
N PHE A 243 -4.14 3.58 10.52
CA PHE A 243 -5.34 2.74 10.39
C PHE A 243 -6.47 3.33 11.22
N GLN A 244 -7.66 3.43 10.62
CA GLN A 244 -8.89 3.77 11.32
C GLN A 244 -9.47 2.49 11.96
N SER A 245 -9.72 2.53 13.25
CA SER A 245 -10.30 1.41 14.01
C SER A 245 -11.79 1.60 14.27
N ALA A 246 -12.56 0.55 14.06
CA ALA A 246 -13.98 0.55 14.37
C ALA A 246 -14.27 0.39 15.87
N CYS A 247 -13.41 -0.34 16.59
CA CYS A 247 -13.56 -0.59 18.01
C CYS A 247 -12.20 -0.82 18.68
N ILE A 248 -11.95 -0.13 19.79
CA ILE A 248 -10.79 -0.35 20.64
C ILE A 248 -11.26 -0.89 21.98
N GLN A 249 -10.67 -2.01 22.37
CA GLN A 249 -10.88 -2.66 23.67
C GLN A 249 -9.60 -2.60 24.50
N ASP A 250 -9.71 -2.18 25.74
CA ASP A 250 -8.62 -2.26 26.69
C ASP A 250 -8.71 -3.59 27.45
N ASP A 251 -7.62 -4.33 27.44
CA ASP A 251 -7.49 -5.66 28.06
C ASP A 251 -6.26 -5.72 28.99
N HIS A 252 -6.08 -4.67 29.78
CA HIS A 252 -4.88 -4.48 30.60
C HIS A 252 -4.67 -5.59 31.64
N GLY A 253 -5.76 -6.25 32.07
CA GLY A 253 -5.68 -7.40 32.99
C GLY A 253 -4.98 -8.63 32.41
N ASN A 254 -4.92 -8.72 31.09
CA ASN A 254 -4.28 -9.83 30.33
C ASN A 254 -3.02 -9.37 29.60
N ALA A 255 -2.38 -8.29 30.04
CA ALA A 255 -1.14 -7.82 29.43
C ALA A 255 -0.02 -8.83 29.64
N ALA A 256 0.52 -9.36 28.55
CA ALA A 256 1.61 -10.35 28.56
C ALA A 256 3.01 -9.72 28.54
N GLY A 257 3.08 -8.40 28.47
CA GLY A 257 4.31 -7.66 28.18
C GLY A 257 4.60 -7.56 26.67
N PRO A 258 5.61 -6.78 26.27
CA PRO A 258 5.98 -6.64 24.88
C PRO A 258 6.51 -7.98 24.33
N VAL A 259 6.08 -8.32 23.13
CA VAL A 259 6.51 -9.52 22.40
C VAL A 259 7.62 -9.11 21.42
N GLU A 260 8.74 -9.81 21.48
CA GLU A 260 9.81 -9.61 20.50
C GLU A 260 9.33 -9.96 19.09
N PRO A 261 9.45 -9.08 18.09
CA PRO A 261 9.06 -9.39 16.74
C PRO A 261 9.98 -10.47 16.14
N SER A 262 9.41 -11.39 15.40
CA SER A 262 10.16 -12.34 14.59
C SER A 262 10.64 -11.61 13.34
N TYR A 263 11.91 -11.26 13.29
CA TYR A 263 12.53 -10.72 12.09
C TYR A 263 12.77 -11.86 11.10
N ASN A 264 12.05 -11.89 10.03
CA ASN A 264 12.47 -12.67 8.87
C ASN A 264 13.66 -11.95 8.24
N GLY A 265 14.86 -12.43 8.49
CA GLY A 265 16.18 -11.87 8.22
C GLY A 265 16.49 -11.16 6.90
N GLY A 266 15.52 -10.51 6.31
CA GLY A 266 15.69 -9.64 5.15
C GLY A 266 16.32 -8.31 5.54
N SER A 267 17.39 -7.93 4.88
CA SER A 267 17.88 -6.56 4.97
C SER A 267 16.90 -5.63 4.25
N PRO A 268 16.58 -4.46 4.82
CA PRO A 268 15.73 -3.50 4.14
C PRO A 268 16.33 -3.11 2.79
N PRO A 269 15.51 -2.86 1.76
CA PRO A 269 16.01 -2.36 0.50
C PRO A 269 16.61 -0.96 0.73
N PHE A 270 17.85 -0.78 0.31
CA PHE A 270 18.48 0.52 0.27
C PHE A 270 18.17 1.19 -1.07
N PHE A 271 17.90 2.48 -1.03
CA PHE A 271 17.71 3.32 -2.23
C PHE A 271 19.04 3.57 -2.96
N ARG A 272 19.83 2.52 -3.15
CA ARG A 272 21.03 2.53 -3.96
C ARG A 272 20.73 1.90 -5.32
N GLY A 273 21.13 2.62 -6.39
CA GLY A 273 20.85 2.18 -7.75
C GLY A 273 19.38 2.35 -8.13
N SER A 274 18.71 3.33 -7.51
CA SER A 274 17.30 3.62 -7.77
C SER A 274 17.02 3.78 -9.26
N TYR A 275 15.87 3.25 -9.65
CA TYR A 275 15.33 3.35 -10.98
C TYR A 275 14.14 4.30 -10.95
N VAL A 276 14.40 5.59 -11.20
CA VAL A 276 13.33 6.58 -11.28
C VAL A 276 13.20 7.02 -12.72
N VAL A 277 12.02 6.80 -13.29
CA VAL A 277 11.74 7.10 -14.68
C VAL A 277 10.41 7.81 -14.86
N VAL A 278 10.37 8.72 -15.80
CA VAL A 278 9.18 9.42 -16.23
C VAL A 278 9.00 9.18 -17.72
N SER A 279 7.78 8.91 -18.17
CA SER A 279 7.49 8.76 -19.60
C SER A 279 7.71 10.06 -20.35
N THR A 280 8.20 9.98 -21.59
CA THR A 280 8.42 11.16 -22.44
C THR A 280 7.14 11.67 -23.09
N THR A 281 6.13 10.80 -23.20
CA THR A 281 4.82 11.13 -23.79
C THR A 281 3.71 10.91 -22.76
N SER A 282 2.57 11.57 -22.96
CA SER A 282 1.38 11.31 -22.15
C SER A 282 0.85 9.91 -22.45
N PRO A 283 0.51 9.12 -21.43
CA PRO A 283 -0.17 7.86 -21.65
C PRO A 283 -1.59 8.12 -22.16
N THR A 284 -1.89 7.64 -23.36
CA THR A 284 -3.25 7.70 -23.93
C THR A 284 -4.06 6.46 -23.58
N SER A 285 -3.38 5.33 -23.41
CA SER A 285 -3.89 4.06 -22.93
C SER A 285 -2.73 3.27 -22.36
N LEU A 286 -2.94 2.54 -21.29
CA LEU A 286 -1.93 1.64 -20.70
C LEU A 286 -2.07 0.22 -21.23
N THR A 287 -3.24 -0.12 -21.77
CA THR A 287 -3.44 -1.36 -22.50
C THR A 287 -3.45 -1.05 -23.99
N ASN A 288 -2.68 -1.78 -24.73
CA ASN A 288 -2.73 -1.67 -26.16
C ASN A 288 -2.96 -3.05 -26.79
N ALA A 289 -4.12 -3.16 -27.41
CA ALA A 289 -4.60 -4.38 -28.04
C ALA A 289 -3.82 -4.78 -29.31
N SER A 290 -2.82 -4.01 -29.76
CA SER A 290 -2.23 -4.27 -31.09
C SER A 290 -0.71 -4.48 -31.11
N GLY A 291 -0.08 -4.85 -30.00
CA GLY A 291 1.37 -5.13 -29.94
C GLY A 291 2.30 -3.97 -30.32
N THR A 292 1.72 -2.88 -30.79
CA THR A 292 2.42 -1.63 -31.12
C THR A 292 2.25 -0.59 -30.03
N GLY A 293 1.88 -1.09 -28.83
CA GLY A 293 1.57 -0.30 -27.65
C GLY A 293 2.47 0.88 -27.47
N ASP A 294 1.92 1.94 -26.90
CA ASP A 294 2.65 3.15 -26.56
C ASP A 294 3.91 2.76 -25.79
N LYS A 295 4.96 2.51 -26.58
CA LYS A 295 6.32 2.30 -26.10
C LYS A 295 6.73 3.62 -25.46
N LEU A 296 6.18 3.89 -24.27
CA LEU A 296 6.50 5.13 -23.60
C LEU A 296 8.01 5.16 -23.41
N ALA A 297 8.66 5.88 -24.32
CA ALA A 297 10.04 6.22 -24.12
C ALA A 297 10.14 6.89 -22.75
N ARG A 298 11.21 6.62 -22.04
CA ARG A 298 11.41 7.04 -20.67
C ARG A 298 12.58 7.96 -20.52
N THR A 299 12.48 8.90 -19.61
CA THR A 299 13.59 9.68 -19.11
C THR A 299 13.95 9.19 -17.73
N LYS A 300 15.19 8.74 -17.54
CA LYS A 300 15.71 8.43 -16.21
C LYS A 300 16.00 9.73 -15.48
N LEU A 301 15.62 9.79 -14.21
CA LEU A 301 15.87 10.91 -13.32
C LEU A 301 16.91 10.53 -12.24
N ASP A 302 17.82 11.45 -11.97
CA ASP A 302 18.78 11.31 -10.86
C ASP A 302 18.10 11.80 -9.57
N CYS A 303 17.47 10.89 -8.86
CA CYS A 303 16.68 11.16 -7.67
C CYS A 303 17.48 10.89 -6.39
N GLU A 304 17.52 11.87 -5.49
CA GLU A 304 18.15 11.75 -4.17
C GLU A 304 17.16 11.24 -3.13
N ASP A 305 15.91 11.70 -3.21
CA ASP A 305 14.88 11.43 -2.21
C ASP A 305 13.49 11.37 -2.85
N PHE A 306 12.61 10.58 -2.25
CA PHE A 306 11.20 10.55 -2.66
C PHE A 306 10.28 10.37 -1.47
N THR A 307 9.06 10.86 -1.60
CA THR A 307 7.96 10.61 -0.68
C THR A 307 6.71 10.30 -1.47
N LEU A 308 6.13 9.11 -1.25
CA LEU A 308 4.85 8.71 -1.81
C LEU A 308 3.81 8.68 -0.70
N THR A 309 2.79 9.51 -0.81
CA THR A 309 1.67 9.56 0.12
C THR A 309 0.40 9.07 -0.57
N ILE A 310 -0.29 8.13 0.06
CA ILE A 310 -1.58 7.62 -0.38
C ILE A 310 -2.56 7.79 0.77
N THR A 311 -3.66 8.48 0.53
CA THR A 311 -4.72 8.72 1.51
C THR A 311 -6.03 8.16 1.01
N ASN A 312 -6.61 7.26 1.78
CA ASN A 312 -7.92 6.66 1.53
C ASN A 312 -9.01 7.43 2.29
N THR A 313 -10.00 7.91 1.59
CA THR A 313 -11.20 8.47 2.24
C THR A 313 -12.11 7.33 2.63
N LEU A 314 -12.15 7.02 3.93
CA LEU A 314 -12.94 5.90 4.46
C LEU A 314 -14.37 6.32 4.76
N THR A 315 -15.33 5.50 4.33
CA THR A 315 -16.75 5.68 4.60
C THR A 315 -17.28 4.47 5.38
N PRO A 316 -17.76 4.65 6.62
CA PRO A 316 -18.35 3.56 7.37
C PRO A 316 -19.67 3.09 6.75
N LEU A 317 -19.81 1.78 6.60
CA LEU A 317 -21.06 1.15 6.13
C LEU A 317 -21.95 0.85 7.33
N GLY A 318 -22.95 1.69 7.57
CA GLY A 318 -23.88 1.56 8.69
C GLY A 318 -24.63 0.21 8.66
N HIS A 319 -24.82 -0.42 9.82
CA HIS A 319 -25.57 -1.65 9.98
C HIS A 319 -26.29 -1.69 11.32
N SER A 320 -27.63 -1.77 11.30
CA SER A 320 -28.47 -1.68 12.49
C SER A 320 -28.32 -2.85 13.45
N ASP A 321 -27.94 -4.02 12.93
CA ASP A 321 -27.85 -5.26 13.73
C ASP A 321 -26.43 -5.55 14.24
N SER A 322 -25.47 -4.72 13.85
CA SER A 322 -24.09 -4.85 14.33
C SER A 322 -23.90 -4.03 15.61
N ILE A 323 -23.29 -4.64 16.62
CA ILE A 323 -22.89 -3.95 17.85
C ILE A 323 -21.90 -2.81 17.59
N LEU A 324 -21.13 -2.91 16.49
CA LEU A 324 -20.25 -1.86 16.02
C LEU A 324 -21.01 -0.75 15.28
N ALA A 325 -22.33 -0.87 15.10
CA ALA A 325 -23.18 -0.01 14.29
C ALA A 325 -22.66 0.15 12.84
N MET A 326 -21.77 -0.74 12.41
CA MET A 326 -21.24 -0.81 11.05
C MET A 326 -20.92 -2.26 10.67
N SER A 327 -20.99 -2.55 9.38
CA SER A 327 -20.65 -3.86 8.80
C SER A 327 -19.36 -3.86 8.02
N GLY A 328 -18.69 -2.73 7.94
CA GLY A 328 -17.44 -2.54 7.21
C GLY A 328 -17.10 -1.07 7.06
N MET A 329 -15.97 -0.82 6.45
CA MET A 329 -15.58 0.47 5.90
C MET A 329 -15.35 0.29 4.41
N ASP A 330 -15.69 1.30 3.63
CA ASP A 330 -15.42 1.33 2.19
C ASP A 330 -14.52 2.50 1.85
N ILE A 331 -13.74 2.39 0.80
CA ILE A 331 -12.90 3.48 0.30
C ILE A 331 -13.70 4.27 -0.73
N ALA A 332 -14.11 5.47 -0.36
CA ALA A 332 -14.89 6.36 -1.23
C ALA A 332 -14.02 7.08 -2.26
N ASP A 333 -12.80 7.44 -1.88
CA ASP A 333 -11.83 8.11 -2.76
C ASP A 333 -10.39 7.80 -2.31
N VAL A 334 -9.45 7.93 -3.25
CA VAL A 334 -8.02 7.75 -3.01
C VAL A 334 -7.29 8.96 -3.56
N ASP A 335 -6.51 9.62 -2.73
CA ASP A 335 -5.60 10.70 -3.12
C ASP A 335 -4.15 10.20 -3.08
N VAL A 336 -3.41 10.43 -4.17
CA VAL A 336 -2.02 9.97 -4.30
C VAL A 336 -1.14 11.13 -4.70
N GLU A 337 -0.08 11.34 -3.95
CA GLU A 337 0.93 12.34 -4.22
C GLU A 337 2.33 11.71 -4.13
N LEU A 338 3.17 11.99 -5.13
CA LEU A 338 4.55 11.55 -5.18
C LEU A 338 5.45 12.77 -5.34
N THR A 339 6.27 13.01 -4.36
CA THR A 339 7.32 14.05 -4.40
C THR A 339 8.67 13.42 -4.67
N LEU A 340 9.41 13.96 -5.63
CA LEU A 340 10.77 13.56 -6.00
C LEU A 340 11.70 14.73 -5.80
N THR A 341 12.84 14.50 -5.15
CA THR A 341 13.94 15.49 -5.05
C THR A 341 15.07 15.03 -5.95
N LEU A 342 15.37 15.81 -6.96
CA LEU A 342 16.41 15.51 -7.95
C LEU A 342 17.72 16.20 -7.60
N SER A 343 18.84 15.50 -7.79
CA SER A 343 20.21 16.04 -7.69
C SER A 343 20.60 16.88 -8.92
N THR A 344 19.86 16.75 -10.02
CA THR A 344 20.12 17.45 -11.27
C THR A 344 18.86 18.12 -11.78
N VAL A 345 19.01 19.27 -12.39
CA VAL A 345 17.88 20.01 -12.98
C VAL A 345 17.50 19.42 -14.33
N ASN A 346 16.24 19.04 -14.47
CA ASN A 346 15.69 18.57 -15.74
C ASN A 346 14.73 19.63 -16.32
N THR A 347 15.25 20.46 -17.23
CA THR A 347 14.49 21.57 -17.84
C THR A 347 13.38 21.11 -18.79
N THR A 348 13.43 19.86 -19.28
CA THR A 348 12.39 19.34 -20.19
C THR A 348 11.05 19.15 -19.48
N LEU A 349 11.05 19.00 -18.16
CA LEU A 349 9.85 18.85 -17.36
C LEU A 349 9.19 20.19 -17.00
N ASN A 350 9.87 21.32 -17.23
CA ASN A 350 9.32 22.63 -16.87
C ASN A 350 8.02 22.93 -17.65
N SER A 351 7.95 22.53 -18.92
CA SER A 351 6.75 22.70 -19.72
C SER A 351 5.56 21.84 -19.28
N ASP A 352 5.83 20.73 -18.61
CA ASP A 352 4.79 19.79 -18.18
C ASP A 352 3.84 20.41 -17.15
N TYR A 353 4.38 21.24 -16.26
CA TYR A 353 3.58 21.95 -15.28
C TYR A 353 2.60 22.93 -15.94
N PHE A 354 3.08 23.78 -16.86
CA PHE A 354 2.23 24.76 -17.55
C PHE A 354 1.21 24.10 -18.47
N ASN A 355 1.59 23.00 -19.12
CA ASN A 355 0.72 22.28 -20.04
C ASN A 355 -0.16 21.24 -19.34
N ARG A 356 0.03 21.03 -18.04
CA ARG A 356 -0.60 19.94 -17.27
C ARG A 356 -0.45 18.58 -17.97
N THR A 357 0.76 18.34 -18.47
CA THR A 357 1.05 17.09 -19.18
C THR A 357 0.98 15.92 -18.22
N VAL A 358 0.19 14.92 -18.59
CA VAL A 358 0.10 13.68 -17.82
C VAL A 358 1.27 12.78 -18.16
N ARG A 359 1.94 12.24 -17.16
CA ARG A 359 3.07 11.33 -17.29
C ARG A 359 2.84 10.05 -16.49
N GLN A 360 3.46 8.98 -16.94
CA GLN A 360 3.67 7.79 -16.13
C GLN A 360 4.96 7.99 -15.33
N VAL A 361 4.89 7.77 -14.02
CA VAL A 361 6.04 7.90 -13.12
C VAL A 361 6.25 6.58 -12.41
N LEU A 362 7.49 6.09 -12.41
CA LEU A 362 7.85 4.86 -11.72
C LEU A 362 9.12 5.08 -10.90
N VAL A 363 9.06 4.69 -9.65
CA VAL A 363 10.18 4.67 -8.70
C VAL A 363 10.44 3.23 -8.30
N GLY A 364 11.63 2.74 -8.54
CA GLY A 364 12.04 1.40 -8.17
C GLY A 364 13.36 1.40 -7.40
N SER A 365 13.53 0.47 -6.50
CA SER A 365 14.72 0.33 -5.67
C SER A 365 14.97 -1.12 -5.29
N GLY A 366 16.21 -1.41 -4.96
CA GLY A 366 16.67 -2.71 -4.54
C GLY A 366 17.07 -3.63 -5.70
N PRO A 367 17.85 -4.68 -5.40
CA PRO A 367 18.18 -5.69 -6.39
C PRO A 367 16.94 -6.53 -6.72
N VAL A 368 16.82 -6.92 -7.98
CA VAL A 368 15.81 -7.87 -8.42
C VAL A 368 16.34 -9.28 -8.18
N GLY A 369 15.56 -10.15 -7.55
CA GLY A 369 15.92 -11.56 -7.38
C GLY A 369 16.30 -12.01 -5.97
N ASP A 370 16.55 -11.07 -5.06
CA ASP A 370 16.89 -11.38 -3.66
C ASP A 370 15.70 -11.13 -2.70
N GLY A 371 14.49 -11.01 -3.23
CA GLY A 371 13.33 -10.63 -2.45
C GLY A 371 13.39 -9.20 -1.91
N LYS A 372 14.23 -8.34 -2.45
CA LYS A 372 14.49 -6.98 -1.93
C LYS A 372 14.04 -5.86 -2.86
N GLY A 373 13.51 -6.21 -4.02
CA GLY A 373 13.02 -5.24 -4.98
C GLY A 373 11.72 -4.59 -4.50
N CYS A 374 11.60 -3.28 -4.64
CA CYS A 374 10.34 -2.58 -4.49
C CYS A 374 10.15 -1.56 -5.61
N ALA A 375 8.91 -1.37 -6.02
CA ALA A 375 8.58 -0.43 -7.06
C ALA A 375 7.25 0.25 -6.77
N PHE A 376 7.19 1.55 -7.07
CA PHE A 376 6.01 2.38 -6.91
C PHE A 376 5.70 3.04 -8.25
N MET A 377 4.48 2.90 -8.73
CA MET A 377 4.11 3.39 -10.06
C MET A 377 2.84 4.22 -9.99
N LEU A 378 2.90 5.41 -10.54
CA LEU A 378 1.75 6.23 -10.89
C LEU A 378 1.54 6.15 -12.40
N PRO A 379 0.52 5.42 -12.87
CA PRO A 379 0.30 5.22 -14.31
C PRO A 379 0.00 6.51 -15.06
N ALA A 380 -0.67 7.46 -14.38
CA ALA A 380 -1.03 8.75 -14.95
C ALA A 380 -1.00 9.81 -13.85
N ALA A 381 -0.02 10.69 -13.90
CA ALA A 381 0.17 11.77 -12.94
C ALA A 381 0.56 13.07 -13.63
N TYR A 382 0.29 14.19 -13.01
CA TYR A 382 0.66 15.52 -13.50
C TYR A 382 1.39 16.32 -12.41
N LEU A 383 2.25 17.23 -12.81
CA LEU A 383 2.98 18.11 -11.89
C LEU A 383 2.05 19.14 -11.25
N THR A 384 2.14 19.29 -9.94
CA THR A 384 1.36 20.27 -9.17
C THR A 384 2.18 21.47 -8.70
N ASN A 385 3.49 21.33 -8.61
CA ASN A 385 4.41 22.42 -8.27
C ASN A 385 5.13 22.91 -9.52
N ASP A 386 5.59 24.17 -9.48
CA ASP A 386 6.45 24.75 -10.52
C ASP A 386 7.86 24.15 -10.41
N PRO A 387 8.27 23.31 -11.39
CA PRO A 387 9.57 22.64 -11.33
C PRO A 387 10.74 23.60 -11.63
N SER A 388 10.47 24.85 -12.01
CA SER A 388 11.49 25.89 -12.21
C SER A 388 11.85 26.63 -10.92
N ALA A 389 11.12 26.40 -9.83
CA ALA A 389 11.44 26.90 -8.50
C ALA A 389 12.56 26.04 -7.89
N TYR A 390 13.80 26.34 -8.21
CA TYR A 390 14.95 25.59 -7.71
C TYR A 390 15.30 25.99 -6.29
N ASP A 391 15.57 24.98 -5.45
CA ASP A 391 16.15 25.22 -4.14
C ASP A 391 17.69 25.20 -4.24
N VAL A 392 18.29 26.29 -3.81
CA VAL A 392 19.75 26.42 -3.68
C VAL A 392 20.09 26.27 -2.21
N SER A 393 20.32 25.03 -1.75
CA SER A 393 20.77 24.81 -0.40
C SER A 393 22.20 25.33 -0.20
N GLY A 394 22.53 25.76 1.02
CA GLY A 394 23.74 26.55 1.37
C GLY A 394 25.12 25.99 0.99
N ASN A 395 25.21 24.94 0.17
CA ASN A 395 26.43 24.39 -0.42
C ASN A 395 26.49 24.54 -1.94
N ASP A 396 25.78 25.51 -2.52
CA ASP A 396 25.73 25.78 -3.97
C ASP A 396 25.19 24.62 -4.83
N ILE A 397 24.53 23.62 -4.22
CA ILE A 397 23.88 22.51 -4.93
C ILE A 397 22.45 22.93 -5.28
N VAL A 398 22.16 22.96 -6.57
CA VAL A 398 20.80 23.22 -7.05
C VAL A 398 20.01 21.91 -7.04
N ARG A 399 18.91 21.87 -6.29
CA ARG A 399 17.97 20.76 -6.26
C ARG A 399 16.67 21.16 -6.94
N GLN A 400 16.07 20.20 -7.63
CA GLN A 400 14.75 20.37 -8.24
C GLN A 400 13.77 19.42 -7.55
N THR A 401 12.66 19.97 -7.04
CA THR A 401 11.58 19.17 -6.46
C THR A 401 10.44 19.07 -7.46
N LEU A 402 9.99 17.84 -7.70
CA LEU A 402 8.87 17.51 -8.57
C LEU A 402 7.77 16.87 -7.73
N THR A 403 6.59 17.48 -7.67
CA THR A 403 5.42 16.90 -6.98
C THR A 403 4.39 16.48 -8.02
N TYR A 404 4.21 15.19 -8.13
CA TYR A 404 3.23 14.55 -9.00
C TYR A 404 1.98 14.18 -8.23
N LYS A 405 0.83 14.53 -8.77
CA LYS A 405 -0.46 14.10 -8.25
C LYS A 405 -1.14 13.21 -9.28
N GLN A 406 -1.86 12.19 -8.80
CA GLN A 406 -2.63 11.32 -9.69
C GLN A 406 -3.59 12.11 -10.57
N SER A 407 -3.68 11.74 -11.83
CA SER A 407 -4.76 12.20 -12.70
C SER A 407 -6.04 11.44 -12.37
N ARG A 408 -7.21 12.07 -12.63
CA ARG A 408 -8.51 11.37 -12.54
C ARG A 408 -8.59 10.14 -13.46
N PHE A 409 -7.79 10.14 -14.50
CA PHE A 409 -7.53 8.98 -15.35
C PHE A 409 -6.38 8.18 -14.72
N GLY A 410 -6.72 7.23 -13.88
CA GLY A 410 -5.75 6.44 -13.09
C GLY A 410 -5.19 5.21 -13.78
N GLY A 411 -5.59 4.93 -15.01
CA GLY A 411 -5.21 3.71 -15.73
C GLY A 411 -6.00 3.54 -17.01
N ASP A 412 -6.01 2.36 -17.58
CA ASP A 412 -6.87 2.06 -18.71
C ASP A 412 -8.31 1.83 -18.25
N VAL A 413 -9.23 2.68 -18.70
CA VAL A 413 -10.65 2.60 -18.32
C VAL A 413 -11.35 1.34 -18.85
N SER A 414 -10.75 0.65 -19.82
CA SER A 414 -11.26 -0.62 -20.35
C SER A 414 -10.89 -1.81 -19.47
N GLU A 415 -9.92 -1.63 -18.57
CA GLU A 415 -9.41 -2.68 -17.69
C GLU A 415 -10.05 -2.61 -16.30
N SER A 416 -10.00 -3.73 -15.60
CA SER A 416 -10.37 -3.86 -14.18
C SER A 416 -9.14 -4.12 -13.32
N GLY A 417 -9.30 -3.98 -12.02
CA GLY A 417 -8.23 -4.31 -11.07
C GLY A 417 -7.02 -3.39 -11.17
N ALA A 418 -5.82 -3.97 -11.07
CA ALA A 418 -4.57 -3.23 -11.05
C ALA A 418 -4.34 -2.40 -12.32
N GLY A 419 -4.88 -2.82 -13.47
CA GLY A 419 -4.77 -2.10 -14.74
C GLY A 419 -5.43 -0.73 -14.72
N ASN A 420 -6.49 -0.56 -13.92
CA ASN A 420 -7.25 0.70 -13.78
C ASN A 420 -7.02 1.37 -12.41
N SER A 421 -5.87 1.22 -11.82
CA SER A 421 -5.56 1.78 -10.51
C SER A 421 -4.70 3.05 -10.62
N PRO A 422 -4.93 4.06 -9.75
CA PRO A 422 -4.16 5.30 -9.74
C PRO A 422 -2.72 5.13 -9.26
N VAL A 423 -2.45 4.12 -8.47
CA VAL A 423 -1.12 3.82 -7.92
C VAL A 423 -0.94 2.32 -7.75
N ARG A 424 0.29 1.87 -7.85
CA ARG A 424 0.68 0.47 -7.65
C ARG A 424 1.92 0.42 -6.78
N ILE A 425 1.88 -0.45 -5.78
CA ILE A 425 2.99 -0.74 -4.87
C ILE A 425 3.41 -2.17 -5.14
N GLY A 426 4.61 -2.39 -5.66
CA GLY A 426 5.17 -3.71 -5.90
C GLY A 426 6.26 -4.02 -4.89
N LEU A 427 6.16 -5.16 -4.23
CA LEU A 427 7.22 -5.69 -3.39
C LEU A 427 7.75 -6.98 -4.02
N GLY A 428 9.07 -7.04 -4.10
CA GLY A 428 9.74 -8.10 -4.83
C GLY A 428 9.80 -9.41 -4.09
N VAL A 429 10.06 -10.37 -4.89
CA VAL A 429 10.21 -11.77 -4.55
C VAL A 429 11.65 -12.19 -4.82
#